data_4754e9b3eb9ac74a34fb93295f285f3f
#
_entry.id   4754e9b3eb9ac74a34fb93295f285f3f
#
_cell.length_a   1.000
_cell.length_b   1.000
_cell.length_c   1.000
_cell.angle_alpha   90.00
_cell.angle_beta   90.00
_cell.angle_gamma   90.00
#
_symmetry.space_group_name_H-M   'P 1'
#
loop_
_entity.id
_entity.type
_entity.pdbx_description
1 polymer ?
#
loop_
_entity_poly.entity_id
_entity_poly.type
_entity_poly.pdbx_seq_one_letter_code
_entity_poly.pdbx_strand_id
1 'polypeptide(L)'
;MKLYKTLLYVLMILPALLLQSCLKDQEDIFDTPSSIRMQEVLDNAKKVLTSSEEGWAFDYYPDRNLAYGGYAYTVKFDNQKVTVGSELAPGTFESSLYKLTNDNGPILSFDSYNTLMHYFATPSSAQYEGLDGDFEFIIMEVTDNLITLRGKR
;
A
#
# COMPACT_ATOMS: atom_id res chain seq x y z
N MET A 1 -41.90 -14.63 51.57
CA MET A 1 -42.20 -14.84 50.13
C MET A 1 -42.11 -13.57 49.27
N LYS A 2 -42.41 -12.39 49.77
CA LYS A 2 -42.30 -11.13 48.99
C LYS A 2 -40.84 -10.65 48.83
N LEU A 3 -40.01 -10.78 49.86
CA LEU A 3 -38.60 -10.32 49.82
C LEU A 3 -37.73 -11.09 48.83
N TYR A 4 -37.93 -12.35 48.70
CA TYR A 4 -37.24 -13.22 47.74
C TYR A 4 -37.56 -12.89 46.30
N LYS A 5 -38.84 -12.58 45.98
CA LYS A 5 -39.24 -12.13 44.64
C LYS A 5 -38.62 -10.80 44.23
N THR A 6 -38.57 -9.84 45.16
CA THR A 6 -37.90 -8.55 44.93
C THR A 6 -36.40 -8.72 44.74
N LEU A 7 -35.74 -9.58 45.50
CA LEU A 7 -34.32 -9.87 45.32
C LEU A 7 -34.02 -10.48 43.95
N LEU A 8 -34.89 -11.36 43.49
CA LEU A 8 -34.77 -12.01 42.18
C LEU A 8 -34.93 -11.00 41.02
N TYR A 9 -35.84 -10.04 41.13
CA TYR A 9 -35.98 -8.99 40.13
C TYR A 9 -34.79 -8.04 40.08
N VAL A 10 -34.25 -7.66 41.26
CA VAL A 10 -33.04 -6.83 41.34
C VAL A 10 -31.84 -7.54 40.76
N LEU A 11 -31.69 -8.86 40.97
CA LEU A 11 -30.60 -9.67 40.41
C LEU A 11 -30.72 -9.83 38.88
N MET A 12 -31.91 -9.79 38.31
CA MET A 12 -32.13 -9.85 36.84
C MET A 12 -31.92 -8.48 36.18
N ILE A 13 -32.21 -7.38 36.85
CA ILE A 13 -32.09 -6.03 36.28
C ILE A 13 -30.63 -5.52 36.31
N LEU A 14 -29.86 -5.92 37.31
CA LEU A 14 -28.48 -5.46 37.51
C LEU A 14 -27.56 -5.77 36.33
N PRO A 15 -27.55 -6.98 35.72
CA PRO A 15 -26.70 -7.25 34.55
C PRO A 15 -27.17 -6.52 33.28
N ALA A 16 -28.47 -6.20 33.14
CA ALA A 16 -28.97 -5.46 31.99
C ALA A 16 -28.48 -4.00 31.96
N LEU A 17 -28.23 -3.38 33.16
CA LEU A 17 -27.68 -2.04 33.25
C LEU A 17 -26.16 -2.00 32.98
N LEU A 18 -25.44 -3.12 33.14
CA LEU A 18 -24.01 -3.20 32.89
C LEU A 18 -23.69 -3.40 31.41
N LEU A 19 -24.65 -3.82 30.57
CA LEU A 19 -24.47 -4.04 29.16
C LEU A 19 -24.55 -2.76 28.30
N GLN A 20 -24.89 -1.62 28.88
CA GLN A 20 -24.99 -0.33 28.16
C GLN A 20 -23.64 0.39 28.03
N SER A 21 -22.55 -0.15 28.57
CA SER A 21 -21.23 0.50 28.56
C SER A 21 -20.51 0.45 27.20
N CYS A 22 -21.05 -0.23 26.18
CA CYS A 22 -20.41 -0.37 24.89
C CYS A 22 -21.01 0.49 23.77
N LEU A 23 -21.96 1.37 24.08
CA LEU A 23 -22.57 2.30 23.14
C LEU A 23 -22.07 3.74 23.36
N LYS A 24 -20.81 3.92 23.71
CA LYS A 24 -20.17 5.20 23.39
C LYS A 24 -19.90 5.16 21.89
N ASP A 25 -20.67 5.92 21.13
CA ASP A 25 -20.29 6.36 19.81
C ASP A 25 -18.87 6.91 19.95
N GLN A 26 -17.92 6.19 19.40
CA GLN A 26 -16.56 6.67 19.27
C GLN A 26 -16.72 7.83 18.29
N GLU A 27 -16.61 9.07 18.80
CA GLU A 27 -16.60 10.26 17.94
C GLU A 27 -15.55 10.00 16.87
N ASP A 28 -15.99 9.95 15.62
CA ASP A 28 -15.09 9.78 14.48
C ASP A 28 -14.09 10.94 14.54
N ILE A 29 -12.83 10.63 14.83
CA ILE A 29 -11.73 11.63 14.88
C ILE A 29 -11.57 12.31 13.51
N PHE A 30 -12.15 11.72 12.47
CA PHE A 30 -12.08 12.18 11.10
C PHE A 30 -13.48 12.35 10.52
N ASP A 31 -13.74 13.48 9.90
CA ASP A 31 -15.02 13.80 9.23
C ASP A 31 -15.34 12.87 8.04
N THR A 32 -14.32 12.18 7.52
CA THR A 32 -14.44 11.31 6.34
C THR A 32 -14.07 9.87 6.69
N PRO A 33 -14.87 8.86 6.30
CA PRO A 33 -14.56 7.43 6.49
C PRO A 33 -13.18 7.05 5.93
N SER A 34 -12.49 6.14 6.59
CA SER A 34 -11.14 5.71 6.21
C SER A 34 -11.05 5.16 4.77
N SER A 35 -12.11 4.50 4.30
CA SER A 35 -12.21 3.98 2.93
C SER A 35 -12.22 5.09 1.88
N ILE A 36 -12.93 6.19 2.15
CA ILE A 36 -12.97 7.35 1.23
C ILE A 36 -11.62 8.03 1.20
N ARG A 37 -11.02 8.29 2.35
CA ARG A 37 -9.66 8.88 2.41
C ARG A 37 -8.62 8.03 1.69
N MET A 38 -8.71 6.71 1.82
CA MET A 38 -7.83 5.78 1.10
C MET A 38 -8.02 5.89 -0.40
N GLN A 39 -9.28 5.94 -0.87
CA GLN A 39 -9.57 6.10 -2.30
C GLN A 39 -9.03 7.44 -2.83
N GLU A 40 -9.19 8.53 -2.10
CA GLU A 40 -8.62 9.84 -2.44
C GLU A 40 -7.10 9.80 -2.60
N VAL A 41 -6.40 9.08 -1.71
CA VAL A 41 -4.94 8.89 -1.82
C VAL A 41 -4.57 8.13 -3.09
N LEU A 42 -5.29 7.04 -3.41
CA LEU A 42 -5.04 6.24 -4.61
C LEU A 42 -5.35 7.03 -5.90
N ASP A 43 -6.44 7.80 -5.91
CA ASP A 43 -6.83 8.63 -7.05
C ASP A 43 -5.81 9.77 -7.29
N ASN A 44 -5.34 10.39 -6.21
CA ASN A 44 -4.28 11.40 -6.28
C ASN A 44 -2.97 10.79 -6.79
N ALA A 45 -2.57 9.65 -6.26
CA ALA A 45 -1.38 8.93 -6.73
C ALA A 45 -1.50 8.59 -8.24
N LYS A 46 -2.66 8.10 -8.68
CA LYS A 46 -2.94 7.83 -10.09
C LYS A 46 -2.76 9.07 -10.95
N LYS A 47 -3.37 10.17 -10.54
CA LYS A 47 -3.28 11.46 -11.24
C LYS A 47 -1.84 11.93 -11.38
N VAL A 48 -1.06 11.86 -10.30
CA VAL A 48 0.34 12.30 -10.30
C VAL A 48 1.20 11.35 -11.15
N LEU A 49 1.09 10.04 -10.99
CA LEU A 49 1.86 9.05 -11.76
C LEU A 49 1.66 9.22 -13.27
N THR A 50 0.44 9.54 -13.70
CA THR A 50 0.11 9.71 -15.13
C THR A 50 0.28 11.14 -15.65
N SER A 51 0.70 12.10 -14.82
CA SER A 51 0.82 13.50 -15.22
C SER A 51 2.06 13.81 -16.06
N SER A 52 3.12 13.00 -15.92
CA SER A 52 4.38 13.24 -16.62
C SER A 52 4.37 12.60 -18.01
N GLU A 53 4.44 13.41 -19.06
CA GLU A 53 4.56 12.93 -20.45
C GLU A 53 5.90 12.24 -20.71
N GLU A 54 6.97 12.67 -20.04
CA GLU A 54 8.32 12.09 -20.17
C GLU A 54 8.55 10.93 -19.22
N GLY A 55 7.65 10.70 -18.24
CA GLY A 55 7.79 9.71 -17.18
C GLY A 55 8.53 10.24 -15.96
N TRP A 56 8.99 9.34 -15.12
CA TRP A 56 9.61 9.60 -13.83
C TRP A 56 10.99 8.94 -13.76
N ALA A 57 11.91 9.59 -13.10
CA ALA A 57 13.10 8.92 -12.58
C ALA A 57 12.69 8.17 -11.30
N PHE A 58 13.10 6.91 -11.20
CA PHE A 58 12.79 6.07 -10.04
C PHE A 58 14.09 5.51 -9.47
N ASP A 59 14.50 6.06 -8.32
CA ASP A 59 15.66 5.60 -7.57
C ASP A 59 15.25 4.38 -6.74
N TYR A 60 15.77 3.22 -7.10
CA TYR A 60 15.39 1.94 -6.51
C TYR A 60 16.49 1.34 -5.66
N TYR A 61 16.17 1.01 -4.41
CA TYR A 61 17.05 0.35 -3.46
C TYR A 61 16.43 -0.99 -3.08
N PRO A 62 16.90 -2.12 -3.67
CA PRO A 62 16.24 -3.41 -3.49
C PRO A 62 16.34 -3.96 -2.07
N ASP A 63 17.44 -3.71 -1.36
CA ASP A 63 17.63 -4.19 0.02
C ASP A 63 17.67 -3.04 1.03
N ARG A 64 17.01 -3.24 2.16
CA ARG A 64 16.98 -2.30 3.29
C ARG A 64 18.37 -1.93 3.80
N ASN A 65 19.31 -2.88 3.78
CA ASN A 65 20.68 -2.67 4.25
C ASN A 65 21.59 -2.14 3.15
N LEU A 66 21.05 -1.84 1.97
CA LEU A 66 21.78 -1.34 0.80
C LEU A 66 22.87 -2.31 0.32
N ALA A 67 22.72 -3.62 0.56
CA ALA A 67 23.72 -4.63 0.19
C ALA A 67 24.02 -4.64 -1.31
N TYR A 68 23.04 -4.27 -2.14
CA TYR A 68 23.16 -4.22 -3.60
C TYR A 68 23.30 -2.79 -4.15
N GLY A 69 23.31 -1.77 -3.28
CA GLY A 69 23.31 -0.36 -3.70
C GLY A 69 21.97 0.12 -4.23
N GLY A 70 22.00 1.23 -4.95
CA GLY A 70 20.83 1.85 -5.60
C GLY A 70 20.94 1.75 -7.12
N TYR A 71 19.78 1.72 -7.78
CA TYR A 71 19.67 1.60 -9.24
C TYR A 71 18.72 2.65 -9.81
N ALA A 72 19.10 3.21 -10.95
CA ALA A 72 18.29 4.17 -11.66
C ALA A 72 17.35 3.46 -12.65
N TYR A 73 16.08 3.73 -12.50
CA TYR A 73 15.02 3.31 -13.41
C TYR A 73 14.35 4.54 -14.02
N THR A 74 13.76 4.35 -15.18
CA THR A 74 12.76 5.25 -15.74
C THR A 74 11.43 4.53 -15.80
N VAL A 75 10.37 5.20 -15.35
CA VAL A 75 9.02 4.63 -15.35
C VAL A 75 8.04 5.64 -15.95
N LYS A 76 7.27 5.21 -16.94
CA LYS A 76 6.22 6.03 -17.54
C LYS A 76 4.89 5.33 -17.43
N PHE A 77 3.95 5.97 -16.74
CA PHE A 77 2.63 5.43 -16.47
C PHE A 77 1.59 5.97 -17.46
N ASP A 78 0.75 5.10 -17.97
CA ASP A 78 -0.52 5.45 -18.60
C ASP A 78 -1.70 5.00 -17.72
N ASN A 79 -2.91 4.89 -18.28
CA ASN A 79 -4.08 4.50 -17.50
C ASN A 79 -4.04 3.07 -16.94
N GLN A 80 -3.29 2.16 -17.55
CA GLN A 80 -3.27 0.73 -17.17
C GLN A 80 -1.87 0.14 -17.16
N LYS A 81 -0.96 0.70 -17.93
CA LYS A 81 0.38 0.16 -18.13
C LYS A 81 1.44 1.11 -17.58
N VAL A 82 2.57 0.52 -17.28
CA VAL A 82 3.82 1.21 -16.99
C VAL A 82 4.88 0.72 -17.97
N THR A 83 5.62 1.63 -18.56
CA THR A 83 6.82 1.33 -19.34
C THR A 83 8.03 1.58 -18.46
N VAL A 84 8.87 0.57 -18.31
CA VAL A 84 10.04 0.54 -17.44
C VAL A 84 11.29 0.49 -18.28
N GLY A 85 12.27 1.33 -17.96
CA GLY A 85 13.67 1.23 -18.38
C GLY A 85 14.56 1.11 -17.16
N SER A 86 15.76 0.56 -17.29
CA SER A 86 16.72 0.38 -16.20
C SER A 86 18.15 0.56 -16.68
N GLU A 87 19.00 1.11 -15.84
CA GLU A 87 20.45 1.19 -16.11
C GLU A 87 21.11 -0.20 -16.23
N LEU A 88 20.47 -1.24 -15.67
CA LEU A 88 20.94 -2.64 -15.83
C LEU A 88 20.82 -3.16 -17.26
N ALA A 89 19.94 -2.57 -18.07
CA ALA A 89 19.71 -2.94 -19.47
C ALA A 89 19.51 -1.67 -20.34
N PRO A 90 20.58 -0.89 -20.57
CA PRO A 90 20.49 0.38 -21.28
C PRO A 90 19.84 0.23 -22.66
N GLY A 91 18.89 1.11 -22.96
CA GLY A 91 18.17 1.10 -24.24
C GLY A 91 17.05 0.07 -24.34
N THR A 92 16.83 -0.75 -23.30
CA THR A 92 15.72 -1.70 -23.24
C THR A 92 14.56 -1.08 -22.44
N PHE A 93 13.36 -1.16 -23.01
CA PHE A 93 12.13 -0.73 -22.38
C PHE A 93 11.10 -1.86 -22.43
N GLU A 94 10.42 -2.09 -21.30
CA GLU A 94 9.41 -3.14 -21.18
C GLU A 94 8.13 -2.56 -20.59
N SER A 95 6.98 -2.87 -21.20
CA SER A 95 5.67 -2.43 -20.72
C SER A 95 4.93 -3.57 -20.05
N SER A 96 4.38 -3.29 -18.87
CA SER A 96 3.60 -4.23 -18.05
C SER A 96 2.38 -3.55 -17.46
N LEU A 97 1.46 -4.34 -16.87
CA LEU A 97 0.34 -3.78 -16.14
C LEU A 97 0.80 -3.34 -14.75
N TYR A 98 0.21 -2.28 -14.26
CA TYR A 98 0.29 -1.88 -12.86
C TYR A 98 -1.08 -1.66 -12.28
N LYS A 99 -1.18 -1.66 -10.97
CA LYS A 99 -2.40 -1.29 -10.26
C LYS A 99 -2.10 -0.50 -9.01
N LEU A 100 -3.07 0.32 -8.64
CA LEU A 100 -3.15 0.95 -7.33
C LEU A 100 -4.23 0.25 -6.53
N THR A 101 -3.92 -0.16 -5.32
CA THR A 101 -4.83 -0.95 -4.48
C THR A 101 -4.65 -0.61 -3.01
N ASN A 102 -5.62 -1.01 -2.19
CA ASN A 102 -5.53 -0.93 -0.74
C ASN A 102 -5.25 -2.32 -0.18
N ASP A 103 -4.05 -2.51 0.37
CA ASP A 103 -3.67 -3.71 1.12
C ASP A 103 -2.77 -3.30 2.29
N ASN A 104 -3.39 -3.07 3.46
CA ASN A 104 -2.76 -2.47 4.65
C ASN A 104 -2.12 -1.10 4.39
N GLY A 105 -2.69 -0.35 3.45
CA GLY A 105 -2.24 0.95 2.99
C GLY A 105 -2.36 1.11 1.47
N PRO A 106 -2.07 2.30 0.95
CA PRO A 106 -2.08 2.54 -0.48
C PRO A 106 -0.85 1.89 -1.13
N ILE A 107 -1.08 0.98 -2.08
CA ILE A 107 -0.05 0.18 -2.74
C ILE A 107 -0.01 0.53 -4.24
N LEU A 108 1.19 0.76 -4.74
CA LEU A 108 1.55 0.68 -6.16
C LEU A 108 2.14 -0.71 -6.42
N SER A 109 1.51 -1.50 -7.25
CA SER A 109 1.98 -2.84 -7.65
C SER A 109 2.30 -2.88 -9.15
N PHE A 110 3.46 -3.39 -9.52
CA PHE A 110 3.78 -3.77 -10.89
C PHE A 110 3.18 -5.17 -11.13
N ASP A 111 1.90 -5.19 -11.49
CA ASP A 111 1.00 -6.34 -11.36
C ASP A 111 1.29 -7.50 -12.32
N SER A 112 1.76 -7.22 -13.52
CA SER A 112 2.24 -8.26 -14.43
C SER A 112 3.76 -8.28 -14.52
N TYR A 113 4.29 -9.48 -14.77
CA TYR A 113 5.74 -9.67 -14.82
C TYR A 113 6.41 -8.72 -15.81
N ASN A 114 7.47 -8.08 -15.36
CA ASN A 114 8.33 -7.17 -16.10
C ASN A 114 9.76 -7.54 -15.74
N THR A 115 10.57 -7.94 -16.70
CA THR A 115 11.90 -8.49 -16.42
C THR A 115 12.82 -7.48 -15.75
N LEU A 116 12.66 -6.19 -16.06
CA LEU A 116 13.45 -5.12 -15.48
C LEU A 116 13.04 -4.85 -14.03
N MET A 117 11.74 -4.62 -13.80
CA MET A 117 11.24 -4.26 -12.45
C MET A 117 11.32 -5.43 -11.47
N HIS A 118 11.06 -6.66 -11.94
CA HIS A 118 11.09 -7.85 -11.08
C HIS A 118 12.49 -8.46 -10.94
N TYR A 119 13.52 -7.87 -11.55
CA TYR A 119 14.89 -8.42 -11.54
C TYR A 119 15.36 -8.81 -10.14
N PHE A 120 15.26 -7.90 -9.18
CA PHE A 120 15.70 -8.13 -7.80
C PHE A 120 14.73 -8.98 -6.97
N ALA A 121 13.48 -9.10 -7.39
CA ALA A 121 12.47 -9.90 -6.70
C ALA A 121 12.38 -11.34 -7.22
N THR A 122 12.98 -11.63 -8.37
CA THR A 122 12.87 -12.94 -9.02
C THR A 122 13.82 -13.96 -8.41
N PRO A 123 13.31 -15.09 -7.86
CA PRO A 123 14.15 -16.17 -7.37
C PRO A 123 15.05 -16.78 -8.45
N SER A 124 16.23 -17.23 -8.02
CA SER A 124 17.14 -17.99 -8.86
C SER A 124 17.65 -19.22 -8.11
N SER A 125 18.32 -20.13 -8.81
CA SER A 125 18.93 -21.31 -8.17
C SER A 125 20.02 -20.97 -7.15
N ALA A 126 20.66 -19.80 -7.28
CA ALA A 126 21.68 -19.31 -6.36
C ALA A 126 21.10 -18.41 -5.27
N GLN A 127 19.94 -17.79 -5.52
CA GLN A 127 19.26 -16.84 -4.64
C GLN A 127 17.78 -17.18 -4.58
N TYR A 128 17.40 -18.06 -3.66
CA TYR A 128 16.05 -18.59 -3.55
C TYR A 128 15.00 -17.50 -3.26
N GLU A 129 15.35 -16.47 -2.52
CA GLU A 129 14.48 -15.33 -2.19
C GLU A 129 14.64 -14.14 -3.14
N GLY A 130 15.39 -14.31 -4.24
CA GLY A 130 15.81 -13.23 -5.11
C GLY A 130 16.92 -12.41 -4.48
N LEU A 131 16.98 -11.13 -4.79
CA LEU A 131 17.95 -10.15 -4.26
C LEU A 131 17.24 -9.14 -3.34
N ASP A 132 16.30 -9.60 -2.54
CA ASP A 132 15.52 -8.84 -1.56
C ASP A 132 14.71 -7.66 -2.14
N GLY A 133 14.55 -7.62 -3.46
CA GLY A 133 13.80 -6.57 -4.13
C GLY A 133 12.30 -6.76 -4.04
N ASP A 134 11.59 -5.66 -4.23
CA ASP A 134 10.13 -5.58 -4.24
C ASP A 134 9.62 -5.13 -5.61
N PHE A 135 8.40 -5.51 -5.93
CA PHE A 135 7.61 -5.00 -7.06
C PHE A 135 6.25 -4.46 -6.59
N GLU A 136 6.02 -4.49 -5.29
CA GLU A 136 4.90 -3.86 -4.61
C GLU A 136 5.42 -2.83 -3.61
N PHE A 137 4.89 -1.63 -3.68
CA PHE A 137 5.39 -0.50 -2.90
C PHE A 137 4.26 0.20 -2.18
N ILE A 138 4.43 0.43 -0.88
CA ILE A 138 3.55 1.27 -0.07
C ILE A 138 3.82 2.73 -0.46
N ILE A 139 2.78 3.45 -0.83
CA ILE A 139 2.85 4.89 -1.13
C ILE A 139 2.89 5.64 0.20
N MET A 140 4.01 6.27 0.49
CA MET A 140 4.25 7.00 1.74
C MET A 140 3.86 8.48 1.62
N GLU A 141 4.14 9.07 0.46
CA GLU A 141 3.88 10.49 0.20
C GLU A 141 3.66 10.70 -1.30
N VAL A 142 2.77 11.62 -1.64
CA VAL A 142 2.50 12.05 -3.01
C VAL A 142 2.47 13.56 -3.05
N THR A 143 3.39 14.15 -3.81
CA THR A 143 3.39 15.57 -4.19
C THR A 143 3.36 15.69 -5.70
N ASP A 144 3.26 16.90 -6.23
CA ASP A 144 3.22 17.11 -7.69
C ASP A 144 4.49 16.63 -8.42
N ASN A 145 5.64 16.60 -7.72
CA ASN A 145 6.94 16.31 -8.30
C ASN A 145 7.70 15.15 -7.64
N LEU A 146 7.13 14.55 -6.60
CA LEU A 146 7.78 13.49 -5.85
C LEU A 146 6.74 12.50 -5.33
N ILE A 147 7.01 11.23 -5.51
CA ILE A 147 6.30 10.14 -4.83
C ILE A 147 7.31 9.32 -4.04
N THR A 148 7.11 9.26 -2.73
CA THR A 148 7.96 8.44 -1.85
C THR A 148 7.32 7.07 -1.68
N LEU A 149 8.09 6.04 -1.98
CA LEU A 149 7.67 4.65 -1.96
C LEU A 149 8.51 3.86 -0.95
N ARG A 150 7.90 2.85 -0.36
CA ARG A 150 8.59 1.87 0.49
C ARG A 150 8.23 0.46 0.03
N GLY A 151 9.22 -0.41 -0.14
CA GLY A 151 8.99 -1.83 -0.41
C GLY A 151 8.04 -2.45 0.62
N LYS A 152 7.22 -3.38 0.19
CA LYS A 152 6.18 -4.00 1.03
C LYS A 152 6.74 -5.12 1.92
N ARG A 153 7.88 -5.71 1.56
CA ARG A 153 8.60 -6.74 2.33
C ARG A 153 9.31 -6.20 3.57
#